data_08dc487197a3a551bff06761811dd826
#
_entry.id   08dc487197a3a551bff06761811dd826
#
_cell.length_a   1.000
_cell.length_b   1.000
_cell.length_c   1.000
_cell.angle_alpha   90.00
_cell.angle_beta   90.00
_cell.angle_gamma   90.00
#
_symmetry.space_group_name_H-M   'P 1'
#
loop_
_entity.id
_entity.type
_entity.pdbx_description
1 polymer ?
#
loop_
_entity_poly.entity_id
_entity_poly.type
_entity_poly.pdbx_seq_one_letter_code
_entity_poly.pdbx_strand_id
1 'polypeptide(L)' 'MSDREIILDAMKKAGEPLNAGKVAELTGLDRKVVDKEFAAMKKDGTIVSPVRCKWEPAKK' A
#
# COMPACT_ATOMS: atom_id res chain seq x y z
N MET A 1 2.07 -14.68 5.38
CA MET A 1 2.49 -13.28 5.22
C MET A 1 1.51 -12.37 5.97
N SER A 2 2.01 -11.31 6.54
CA SER A 2 1.14 -10.35 7.18
C SER A 2 0.43 -9.50 6.12
N ASP A 3 -0.66 -8.85 6.50
CA ASP A 3 -1.40 -7.99 5.58
C ASP A 3 -0.48 -6.91 5.00
N ARG A 4 0.42 -6.39 5.83
CA ARG A 4 1.39 -5.39 5.39
C ARG A 4 2.27 -5.91 4.26
N GLU A 5 2.78 -7.11 4.40
CA GLU A 5 3.62 -7.72 3.38
C GLU A 5 2.87 -7.98 2.09
N ILE A 6 1.62 -8.42 2.22
CA ILE A 6 0.77 -8.65 1.05
C ILE A 6 0.57 -7.36 0.29
N ILE A 7 0.29 -6.28 1.01
CA ILE A 7 0.08 -4.96 0.40
C ILE A 7 1.36 -4.47 -0.28
N LEU A 8 2.49 -4.57 0.41
CA LEU A 8 3.77 -4.13 -0.16
C LEU A 8 4.14 -4.93 -1.40
N ASP A 9 3.90 -6.23 -1.36
CA ASP A 9 4.20 -7.09 -2.49
C ASP A 9 3.35 -6.69 -3.70
N ALA A 10 2.07 -6.43 -3.49
CA ALA A 10 1.18 -5.99 -4.57
C ALA A 10 1.65 -4.68 -5.17
N MET A 11 2.06 -3.73 -4.33
CA MET A 11 2.55 -2.43 -4.79
C MET A 11 3.83 -2.56 -5.58
N LYS A 12 4.74 -3.43 -5.13
CA LYS A 12 5.99 -3.67 -5.85
C LYS A 12 5.76 -4.31 -7.21
N LYS A 13 4.83 -5.27 -7.26
CA LYS A 13 4.51 -5.95 -8.51
C LYS A 13 3.84 -5.03 -9.51
N ALA A 14 3.05 -4.09 -9.03
CA ALA A 14 2.39 -3.13 -9.91
C ALA A 14 3.39 -2.19 -10.59
N GLY A 15 4.50 -1.90 -9.91
CA GLY A 15 5.53 -1.03 -10.47
C GLY A 15 5.11 0.42 -10.64
N GLU A 16 4.01 0.82 -10.01
CA GLU A 16 3.50 2.18 -10.08
C GLU A 16 2.76 2.51 -8.78
N PRO A 17 2.59 3.80 -8.48
CA PRO A 17 1.82 4.19 -7.29
C PRO A 17 0.37 3.74 -7.41
N LEU A 18 -0.18 3.23 -6.31
CA LEU A 18 -1.55 2.73 -6.26
C LEU A 18 -2.31 3.42 -5.14
N ASN A 19 -3.62 3.58 -5.32
CA ASN A 19 -4.48 4.06 -4.25
C ASN A 19 -4.96 2.86 -3.41
N ALA A 20 -5.56 3.16 -2.25
CA ALA A 20 -6.00 2.11 -1.35
C ALA A 20 -7.05 1.20 -1.97
N GLY A 21 -7.95 1.74 -2.76
CA GLY A 21 -8.98 0.94 -3.42
C GLY A 21 -8.37 -0.07 -4.39
N LYS A 22 -7.38 0.36 -5.15
CA LYS A 22 -6.70 -0.53 -6.09
C LYS A 22 -5.92 -1.61 -5.36
N VAL A 23 -5.25 -1.25 -4.28
CA VAL A 23 -4.52 -2.23 -3.46
C VAL A 23 -5.47 -3.26 -2.87
N ALA A 24 -6.62 -2.81 -2.35
CA ALA A 24 -7.61 -3.73 -1.81
C ALA A 24 -8.09 -4.71 -2.88
N GLU A 25 -8.30 -4.21 -4.09
CA GLU A 25 -8.74 -5.03 -5.20
C GLU A 25 -7.68 -6.06 -5.61
N LEU A 26 -6.43 -5.64 -5.68
CA LEU A 26 -5.32 -6.52 -6.07
C LEU A 26 -5.00 -7.57 -5.02
N THR A 27 -5.12 -7.22 -3.75
CA THR A 27 -4.76 -8.13 -2.65
C THR A 27 -5.94 -8.96 -2.19
N GLY A 28 -7.15 -8.56 -2.51
CA GLY A 28 -8.34 -9.21 -2.00
C GLY A 28 -8.63 -8.90 -0.54
N LEU A 29 -7.91 -7.96 0.05
CA LEU A 29 -8.12 -7.55 1.44
C LEU A 29 -9.27 -6.56 1.52
N ASP A 30 -9.88 -6.49 2.72
CA ASP A 30 -10.92 -5.51 2.99
C ASP A 30 -10.31 -4.11 2.91
N ARG A 31 -11.03 -3.17 2.32
CA ARG A 31 -10.59 -1.79 2.21
C ARG A 31 -10.21 -1.21 3.58
N LYS A 32 -10.94 -1.58 4.62
CA LYS A 32 -10.64 -1.10 5.96
C LYS A 32 -9.28 -1.58 6.44
N VAL A 33 -8.93 -2.82 6.12
CA VAL A 33 -7.62 -3.37 6.46
C VAL A 33 -6.53 -2.61 5.71
N VAL A 34 -6.76 -2.36 4.43
CA VAL A 34 -5.79 -1.62 3.61
C VAL A 34 -5.59 -0.21 4.17
N ASP A 35 -6.67 0.48 4.49
CA ASP A 35 -6.58 1.82 5.05
C ASP A 35 -5.80 1.84 6.36
N LYS A 36 -6.05 0.86 7.22
CA LYS A 36 -5.36 0.74 8.49
C LYS A 36 -3.86 0.51 8.30
N GLU A 37 -3.51 -0.40 7.40
CA GLU A 37 -2.10 -0.68 7.12
C GLU A 37 -1.42 0.52 6.47
N PHE A 38 -2.11 1.20 5.58
CA PHE A 38 -1.57 2.40 4.95
C PHE A 38 -1.25 3.47 6.00
N ALA A 39 -2.14 3.67 6.96
CA ALA A 39 -1.90 4.65 8.01
C ALA A 39 -0.65 4.28 8.82
N ALA A 40 -0.50 3.01 9.16
CA ALA A 40 0.67 2.53 9.90
C ALA A 40 1.95 2.65 9.07
N MET A 41 1.91 2.26 7.81
CA MET A 41 3.07 2.30 6.93
C MET A 41 3.49 3.73 6.61
N LYS A 42 2.53 4.63 6.46
CA LYS A 42 2.79 6.04 6.25
C LYS A 42 3.52 6.62 7.45
N LYS A 43 3.06 6.27 8.65
CA LYS A 43 3.67 6.75 9.88
C LYS A 43 5.09 6.22 10.04
N ASP A 44 5.30 4.96 9.67
CA ASP A 44 6.63 4.34 9.75
C ASP A 44 7.55 4.75 8.62
N GLY A 45 7.03 5.37 7.58
CA GLY A 45 7.82 5.72 6.41
C GLY A 45 8.05 4.55 5.46
N THR A 46 7.28 3.47 5.59
CA THR A 46 7.40 2.31 4.72
C THR A 46 6.87 2.59 3.31
N ILE A 47 5.89 3.48 3.22
CA ILE A 47 5.33 3.90 1.94
C ILE A 47 5.41 5.42 1.84
N VAL A 48 5.42 5.90 0.60
CA VAL A 48 5.42 7.34 0.33
C VAL A 48 4.32 7.65 -0.68
N SER A 49 3.90 8.90 -0.70
CA SER A 49 2.89 9.36 -1.63
C SER A 49 3.54 10.30 -2.65
N PRO A 50 4.03 9.77 -3.78
CA PRO A 50 4.67 10.62 -4.79
C PRO A 50 3.67 11.52 -5.49
N VAL A 51 2.41 11.09 -5.55
CA VAL A 51 1.33 11.90 -6.10
C VAL A 51 0.13 11.78 -5.20
N ARG A 52 -0.80 12.72 -5.37
CA ARG A 52 -2.00 12.79 -4.55
C ARG A 52 -2.82 11.51 -4.63
N CYS A 53 -3.22 11.00 -3.48
CA CYS A 53 -4.08 9.84 -3.34
C CYS A 53 -3.47 8.52 -3.84
N LYS A 54 -2.16 8.51 -4.11
CA LYS A 54 -1.48 7.30 -4.54
C LYS A 54 -0.26 7.04 -3.69
N TRP A 55 0.05 5.78 -3.51
CA TRP A 55 1.11 5.34 -2.61
C TRP A 55 2.03 4.33 -3.30
N GLU A 56 3.28 4.36 -2.94
CA GLU A 56 4.24 3.37 -3.41
C GLU A 56 5.18 3.01 -2.27
N PRO A 57 5.82 1.82 -2.31
CA PRO A 57 6.81 1.46 -1.29
C PRO A 57 7.95 2.46 -1.31
N ALA A 58 8.38 2.88 -0.12
CA ALA A 58 9.52 3.79 -0.04
C ALA A 58 10.75 3.06 -0.52
N LYS A 59 11.56 3.72 -1.31
CA LYS A 59 12.82 3.15 -1.78
C LYS A 59 13.92 3.48 -0.80
N LYS A 60 14.83 2.57 -0.69
CA LYS A 60 16.01 2.79 0.14
C LYS A 60 17.24 2.99 -0.67
#